data_6995bde40dd98e166f8dc59354649e0d
#
_entry.id   6995bde40dd98e166f8dc59354649e0d
#
_cell.length_a   1.000
_cell.length_b   1.000
_cell.length_c   1.000
_cell.angle_alpha   90.00
_cell.angle_beta   90.00
_cell.angle_gamma   90.00
#
_symmetry.space_group_name_H-M   'P 1'
#
loop_
_entity.id
_entity.type
_entity.pdbx_description
1 polymer ?
#
loop_
_entity_poly.entity_id
_entity_poly.type
_entity_poly.pdbx_seq_one_letter_code
_entity_poly.pdbx_strand_id
1 'polypeptide(L)'
;MNVFYKMSASVLISTMLLMACSSLSTNNTVDKTEVVKSSQVAPIPQVGFRYSDAENFDLANEDKLSWRIFYDKPSTGTDAKWFDAVKKGDLATVKYMVNNGQDLEAKDSGSLNQTALGWAAFIGYEDIVDYLVDKGADIYAKDDGDVYNVMKSAVLGGNTVIVKKAHKLLNDKAPVNLNDQEIEDDGETFIMVAASNNRIETVKYLLAQGANPNLVATTQDKTMQSYNQSAYSYACTRGHVEMQKLLASKGVVNHRTGKASCQ
;
A
#
# COMPACT_ATOMS: atom_id res chain seq x y z
N MET A 1 -11.38 40.67 -24.64
CA MET A 1 -12.63 40.45 -25.36
C MET A 1 -13.36 39.33 -24.66
N ASN A 2 -14.38 39.72 -23.84
CA ASN A 2 -15.20 38.82 -23.00
C ASN A 2 -16.24 38.12 -23.85
N VAL A 3 -16.45 36.84 -23.64
CA VAL A 3 -17.77 36.22 -23.92
C VAL A 3 -18.13 35.28 -22.77
N PHE A 4 -19.07 35.76 -21.99
CA PHE A 4 -19.87 34.98 -21.03
C PHE A 4 -20.90 34.15 -21.81
N TYR A 5 -21.17 32.92 -21.37
CA TYR A 5 -22.42 32.26 -21.65
C TYR A 5 -23.12 31.82 -20.36
N LYS A 6 -24.33 32.31 -20.24
CA LYS A 6 -25.25 32.12 -19.12
C LYS A 6 -26.10 30.86 -19.26
N MET A 7 -26.37 30.30 -18.12
CA MET A 7 -27.45 29.45 -17.62
C MET A 7 -28.73 29.27 -18.46
N SER A 8 -29.29 28.08 -18.35
CA SER A 8 -30.76 27.95 -18.25
C SER A 8 -31.13 26.74 -17.39
N ALA A 9 -31.88 27.02 -16.34
CA ALA A 9 -32.56 26.06 -15.45
C ALA A 9 -33.92 25.69 -16.06
N SER A 10 -34.34 24.45 -15.88
CA SER A 10 -35.77 24.07 -16.04
C SER A 10 -36.16 23.13 -14.92
N VAL A 11 -37.03 23.67 -14.08
CA VAL A 11 -37.79 23.02 -13.03
C VAL A 11 -39.01 22.34 -13.68
N LEU A 12 -39.30 21.11 -13.31
CA LEU A 12 -40.63 20.53 -13.49
C LEU A 12 -41.07 19.79 -12.21
N ILE A 13 -42.02 20.39 -11.57
CA ILE A 13 -42.83 19.89 -10.45
C ILE A 13 -43.91 18.99 -11.03
N SER A 14 -44.16 17.85 -10.44
CA SER A 14 -45.46 17.21 -10.53
C SER A 14 -45.81 16.48 -9.24
N THR A 15 -47.01 16.76 -8.83
CA THR A 15 -47.68 16.58 -7.56
C THR A 15 -48.45 15.24 -7.45
N MET A 16 -48.59 14.78 -6.19
CA MET A 16 -49.69 14.07 -5.53
C MET A 16 -50.08 12.65 -5.94
N LEU A 17 -50.07 11.73 -4.98
CA LEU A 17 -51.31 11.27 -4.35
C LEU A 17 -51.10 10.61 -3.00
N LEU A 18 -51.82 11.06 -2.00
CA LEU A 18 -51.99 10.49 -0.66
C LEU A 18 -52.87 9.24 -0.71
N MET A 19 -52.54 8.21 0.06
CA MET A 19 -53.52 7.39 0.75
C MET A 19 -52.97 6.90 2.08
N ALA A 20 -53.66 7.28 3.13
CA ALA A 20 -53.49 6.85 4.49
C ALA A 20 -54.15 5.48 4.74
N CYS A 21 -53.51 4.66 5.56
CA CYS A 21 -54.27 3.78 6.47
C CYS A 21 -53.42 3.47 7.72
N SER A 22 -54.08 3.50 8.80
CA SER A 22 -53.76 3.62 10.20
C SER A 22 -53.17 2.37 10.86
N SER A 23 -52.35 2.67 11.89
CA SER A 23 -52.23 2.02 13.21
C SER A 23 -51.65 0.61 13.31
N LEU A 24 -50.48 0.49 13.96
CA LEU A 24 -50.39 -0.15 15.29
C LEU A 24 -49.01 0.13 15.91
N SER A 25 -49.05 0.62 17.13
CA SER A 25 -47.92 0.89 17.99
C SER A 25 -47.30 -0.44 18.46
N THR A 26 -45.97 -0.59 18.28
CA THR A 26 -45.15 -1.38 19.20
C THR A 26 -43.80 -0.70 19.35
N ASN A 27 -43.53 -0.28 20.57
CA ASN A 27 -42.23 0.21 21.00
C ASN A 27 -41.19 -0.90 20.80
N ASN A 28 -40.23 -0.67 19.91
CA ASN A 28 -38.98 -1.35 19.93
C ASN A 28 -37.86 -0.28 19.91
N THR A 29 -37.27 -0.09 21.06
CA THR A 29 -35.98 0.54 21.23
C THR A 29 -34.95 -0.23 20.40
N VAL A 30 -34.64 0.29 19.23
CA VAL A 30 -33.53 -0.21 18.43
C VAL A 30 -32.26 0.36 19.03
N ASP A 31 -31.60 -0.51 19.78
CA ASP A 31 -30.21 -0.34 20.19
C ASP A 31 -29.38 -0.08 18.93
N LYS A 32 -28.87 1.13 18.79
CA LYS A 32 -27.89 1.47 17.74
C LYS A 32 -26.53 0.92 18.18
N THR A 33 -26.36 -0.36 18.02
CA THR A 33 -25.04 -0.95 17.96
C THR A 33 -24.42 -0.45 16.64
N GLU A 34 -23.60 0.58 16.72
CA GLU A 34 -22.64 0.90 15.69
C GLU A 34 -21.83 -0.37 15.41
N VAL A 35 -22.08 -0.97 14.27
CA VAL A 35 -21.19 -1.99 13.72
C VAL A 35 -19.89 -1.28 13.39
N VAL A 36 -18.99 -1.25 14.33
CA VAL A 36 -17.58 -0.96 14.09
C VAL A 36 -17.15 -1.99 13.06
N LYS A 37 -17.04 -1.57 11.80
CA LYS A 37 -16.34 -2.36 10.77
C LYS A 37 -14.94 -2.58 11.30
N SER A 38 -14.71 -3.75 11.89
CA SER A 38 -13.37 -4.22 12.17
C SER A 38 -12.65 -4.21 10.81
N SER A 39 -11.61 -3.42 10.69
CA SER A 39 -10.69 -3.52 9.56
C SER A 39 -10.06 -4.91 9.66
N GLN A 40 -10.68 -5.88 9.00
CA GLN A 40 -10.09 -7.20 8.89
C GLN A 40 -8.80 -7.03 8.10
N VAL A 41 -7.68 -7.28 8.76
CA VAL A 41 -6.40 -7.45 8.08
C VAL A 41 -6.62 -8.51 7.00
N ALA A 42 -6.46 -8.13 5.75
CA ALA A 42 -6.63 -9.07 4.65
C ALA A 42 -5.74 -10.30 4.89
N PRO A 43 -6.25 -11.52 4.71
CA PRO A 43 -5.45 -12.72 4.89
C PRO A 43 -4.21 -12.66 3.99
N ILE A 44 -3.07 -13.13 4.51
CA ILE A 44 -1.83 -13.21 3.72
C ILE A 44 -2.11 -14.09 2.50
N PRO A 45 -1.93 -13.59 1.27
CA PRO A 45 -2.19 -14.38 0.08
C PRO A 45 -1.31 -15.63 0.03
N GLN A 46 -1.92 -16.75 -0.31
CA GLN A 46 -1.18 -17.99 -0.57
C GLN A 46 -0.68 -18.04 -2.01
N VAL A 47 0.29 -18.91 -2.28
CA VAL A 47 0.78 -19.14 -3.64
C VAL A 47 -0.40 -19.41 -4.60
N GLY A 48 -0.43 -18.69 -5.72
CA GLY A 48 -1.53 -18.76 -6.70
C GLY A 48 -2.76 -17.89 -6.38
N PHE A 49 -2.80 -17.25 -5.20
CA PHE A 49 -3.86 -16.27 -4.88
C PHE A 49 -3.78 -15.07 -5.85
N ARG A 50 -4.95 -14.54 -6.19
CA ARG A 50 -5.08 -13.33 -7.01
C ARG A 50 -6.11 -12.39 -6.41
N TYR A 51 -5.73 -11.13 -6.33
CA TYR A 51 -6.65 -10.09 -5.92
C TYR A 51 -7.63 -9.74 -7.03
N SER A 52 -8.85 -9.43 -6.68
CA SER A 52 -9.78 -8.69 -7.54
C SER A 52 -9.31 -7.23 -7.70
N ASP A 53 -9.82 -6.53 -8.70
CA ASP A 53 -9.49 -5.11 -8.91
C ASP A 53 -9.84 -4.24 -7.69
N ALA A 54 -10.95 -4.54 -7.00
CA ALA A 54 -11.36 -3.81 -5.79
C ALA A 54 -10.38 -4.04 -4.62
N GLU A 55 -9.91 -5.29 -4.41
CA GLU A 55 -8.93 -5.59 -3.37
C GLU A 55 -7.57 -4.96 -3.67
N ASN A 56 -7.20 -4.94 -4.93
CA ASN A 56 -6.00 -4.27 -5.38
C ASN A 56 -6.06 -2.76 -5.13
N PHE A 57 -7.22 -2.13 -5.40
CA PHE A 57 -7.44 -0.71 -5.12
C PHE A 57 -7.26 -0.40 -3.63
N ASP A 58 -7.83 -1.22 -2.75
CA ASP A 58 -7.62 -1.10 -1.30
C ASP A 58 -6.15 -1.30 -0.89
N LEU A 59 -5.41 -2.15 -1.60
CA LEU A 59 -3.99 -2.36 -1.34
C LEU A 59 -3.16 -1.12 -1.67
N ALA A 60 -3.53 -0.37 -2.70
CA ALA A 60 -2.76 0.76 -3.21
C ALA A 60 -2.65 1.93 -2.21
N ASN A 61 -3.55 2.07 -1.24
CA ASN A 61 -3.59 3.19 -0.29
C ASN A 61 -3.51 4.56 -0.98
N GLU A 62 -4.64 5.14 -1.32
CA GLU A 62 -4.77 6.36 -2.11
C GLU A 62 -3.92 7.53 -1.60
N ASP A 63 -3.77 7.68 -0.29
CA ASP A 63 -3.02 8.78 0.32
C ASP A 63 -1.52 8.72 0.05
N LYS A 64 -0.96 7.52 -0.13
CA LYS A 64 0.48 7.33 -0.29
C LYS A 64 0.87 6.89 -1.69
N LEU A 65 0.01 6.16 -2.38
CA LEU A 65 0.29 5.53 -3.67
C LEU A 65 -0.61 6.04 -4.80
N SER A 66 -1.31 7.15 -4.59
CA SER A 66 -2.25 7.74 -5.55
C SER A 66 -1.64 8.07 -6.92
N TRP A 67 -0.34 8.37 -6.97
CA TRP A 67 0.38 8.59 -8.23
C TRP A 67 0.76 7.30 -8.97
N ARG A 68 0.66 6.14 -8.32
CA ARG A 68 0.87 4.84 -8.95
C ARG A 68 -0.43 4.40 -9.59
N ILE A 69 -0.68 4.89 -10.80
CA ILE A 69 -1.87 4.57 -11.58
C ILE A 69 -1.85 3.08 -11.88
N PHE A 70 -2.61 2.32 -11.10
CA PHE A 70 -2.58 0.88 -11.15
C PHE A 70 -3.84 0.28 -11.77
N TYR A 71 -5.02 0.83 -11.40
CA TYR A 71 -6.30 0.22 -11.73
C TYR A 71 -7.13 1.01 -12.72
N ASP A 72 -7.02 2.31 -12.71
CA ASP A 72 -7.84 3.18 -13.53
C ASP A 72 -7.47 3.14 -15.01
N LYS A 73 -6.24 2.72 -15.31
CA LYS A 73 -5.73 2.67 -16.68
C LYS A 73 -4.85 1.45 -16.89
N PRO A 74 -5.00 0.75 -18.02
CA PRO A 74 -4.03 -0.24 -18.46
C PRO A 74 -2.63 0.38 -18.56
N SER A 75 -1.59 -0.44 -18.40
CA SER A 75 -0.23 0.00 -18.69
C SER A 75 -0.11 0.48 -20.14
N THR A 76 0.83 1.36 -20.42
CA THR A 76 1.02 1.97 -21.73
C THR A 76 2.41 1.67 -22.29
N GLY A 77 2.61 1.91 -23.59
CA GLY A 77 3.90 1.68 -24.25
C GLY A 77 4.08 0.24 -24.75
N THR A 78 5.32 -0.07 -25.15
CA THR A 78 5.68 -1.35 -25.75
C THR A 78 5.50 -2.54 -24.81
N ASP A 79 5.75 -2.32 -23.52
CA ASP A 79 5.70 -3.33 -22.48
C ASP A 79 4.36 -3.37 -21.72
N ALA A 80 3.32 -2.71 -22.25
CA ALA A 80 2.01 -2.65 -21.59
C ALA A 80 1.45 -4.03 -21.24
N LYS A 81 1.52 -4.99 -22.17
CA LYS A 81 1.05 -6.37 -21.95
C LYS A 81 1.84 -7.10 -20.87
N TRP A 82 3.13 -6.79 -20.75
CA TRP A 82 4.00 -7.33 -19.72
C TRP A 82 3.53 -6.91 -18.34
N PHE A 83 3.39 -5.60 -18.11
CA PHE A 83 2.95 -5.08 -16.82
C PHE A 83 1.51 -5.44 -16.51
N ASP A 84 0.61 -5.46 -17.49
CA ASP A 84 -0.77 -5.93 -17.28
C ASP A 84 -0.82 -7.39 -16.84
N ALA A 85 0.01 -8.27 -17.44
CA ALA A 85 0.09 -9.67 -17.02
C ALA A 85 0.58 -9.81 -15.58
N VAL A 86 1.63 -9.06 -15.19
CA VAL A 86 2.16 -9.06 -13.82
C VAL A 86 1.12 -8.52 -12.84
N LYS A 87 0.51 -7.37 -13.13
CA LYS A 87 -0.50 -6.73 -12.27
C LYS A 87 -1.73 -7.60 -12.06
N LYS A 88 -2.14 -8.37 -13.07
CA LYS A 88 -3.25 -9.33 -12.98
C LYS A 88 -2.87 -10.67 -12.38
N GLY A 89 -1.58 -10.89 -12.13
CA GLY A 89 -1.10 -12.16 -11.62
C GLY A 89 -1.14 -13.29 -12.64
N ASP A 90 -1.11 -12.99 -13.94
CA ASP A 90 -1.11 -13.99 -15.00
C ASP A 90 0.30 -14.60 -15.20
N LEU A 91 0.66 -15.52 -14.30
CA LEU A 91 1.94 -16.22 -14.34
C LEU A 91 2.18 -16.95 -15.67
N ALA A 92 1.12 -17.43 -16.33
CA ALA A 92 1.27 -18.17 -17.59
C ALA A 92 1.76 -17.21 -18.70
N THR A 93 1.13 -16.04 -18.81
CA THR A 93 1.56 -15.00 -19.75
C THR A 93 2.94 -14.43 -19.38
N VAL A 94 3.21 -14.21 -18.10
CA VAL A 94 4.55 -13.80 -17.61
C VAL A 94 5.62 -14.79 -18.07
N LYS A 95 5.42 -16.07 -17.83
CA LYS A 95 6.36 -17.14 -18.28
C LYS A 95 6.53 -17.18 -19.80
N TYR A 96 5.43 -17.05 -20.54
CA TYR A 96 5.47 -17.01 -21.99
C TYR A 96 6.32 -15.83 -22.49
N MET A 97 6.10 -14.62 -21.96
CA MET A 97 6.83 -13.43 -22.39
C MET A 97 8.32 -13.52 -22.07
N VAL A 98 8.68 -13.96 -20.85
CA VAL A 98 10.10 -14.16 -20.47
C VAL A 98 10.79 -15.17 -21.39
N ASN A 99 10.13 -16.29 -21.71
CA ASN A 99 10.68 -17.30 -22.61
C ASN A 99 10.84 -16.80 -24.06
N ASN A 100 10.15 -15.70 -24.42
CA ASN A 100 10.25 -15.05 -25.73
C ASN A 100 11.12 -13.76 -25.68
N GLY A 101 11.93 -13.59 -24.65
CA GLY A 101 12.93 -12.52 -24.59
C GLY A 101 12.45 -11.20 -23.99
N GLN A 102 11.36 -11.20 -23.19
CA GLN A 102 10.95 -10.02 -22.44
C GLN A 102 12.08 -9.56 -21.53
N ASP A 103 12.40 -8.29 -21.59
CA ASP A 103 13.31 -7.65 -20.67
C ASP A 103 12.70 -7.63 -19.25
N LEU A 104 13.39 -8.26 -18.29
CA LEU A 104 12.96 -8.32 -16.90
C LEU A 104 13.04 -6.96 -16.21
N GLU A 105 13.94 -6.08 -16.69
CA GLU A 105 14.18 -4.75 -16.14
C GLU A 105 13.42 -3.65 -16.88
N ALA A 106 12.50 -4.02 -17.79
CA ALA A 106 11.57 -3.07 -18.41
C ALA A 106 10.88 -2.22 -17.34
N LYS A 107 10.64 -0.95 -17.67
CA LYS A 107 10.09 0.04 -16.75
C LYS A 107 8.65 0.41 -17.10
N ASP A 108 7.76 0.37 -16.12
CA ASP A 108 6.37 0.81 -16.26
C ASP A 108 6.29 2.34 -16.20
N SER A 109 6.42 2.98 -17.35
CA SER A 109 6.42 4.44 -17.48
C SER A 109 5.13 5.11 -16.99
N GLY A 110 4.04 4.36 -16.94
CA GLY A 110 2.77 4.83 -16.36
C GLY A 110 2.73 4.81 -14.84
N SER A 111 3.76 4.27 -14.18
CA SER A 111 3.79 4.12 -12.72
C SER A 111 5.21 4.22 -12.13
N LEU A 112 5.78 5.42 -12.21
CA LEU A 112 7.08 5.76 -11.62
C LEU A 112 8.22 4.81 -12.06
N ASN A 113 8.16 4.30 -13.27
CA ASN A 113 9.17 3.37 -13.78
C ASN A 113 9.37 2.12 -12.88
N GLN A 114 8.31 1.62 -12.26
CA GLN A 114 8.36 0.40 -11.46
C GLN A 114 8.67 -0.82 -12.34
N THR A 115 9.43 -1.77 -11.82
CA THR A 115 9.72 -3.04 -12.50
C THR A 115 8.63 -4.08 -12.28
N ALA A 116 8.64 -5.13 -13.09
CA ALA A 116 7.74 -6.27 -12.92
C ALA A 116 7.94 -6.97 -11.56
N LEU A 117 9.19 -7.15 -11.12
CA LEU A 117 9.49 -7.71 -9.81
C LEU A 117 8.97 -6.81 -8.68
N GLY A 118 9.14 -5.50 -8.80
CA GLY A 118 8.60 -4.54 -7.84
C GLY A 118 7.07 -4.59 -7.76
N TRP A 119 6.38 -4.66 -8.90
CA TRP A 119 4.94 -4.84 -8.94
C TRP A 119 4.46 -6.14 -8.29
N ALA A 120 5.09 -7.28 -8.65
CA ALA A 120 4.73 -8.57 -8.07
C ALA A 120 4.93 -8.61 -6.56
N ALA A 121 6.01 -7.99 -6.07
CA ALA A 121 6.32 -7.89 -4.65
C ALA A 121 5.34 -6.98 -3.90
N PHE A 122 4.97 -5.84 -4.50
CA PHE A 122 4.00 -4.90 -3.94
C PHE A 122 2.60 -5.52 -3.85
N ILE A 123 2.11 -6.11 -4.95
CA ILE A 123 0.78 -6.71 -4.98
C ILE A 123 0.72 -7.94 -4.07
N GLY A 124 1.79 -8.72 -4.02
CA GLY A 124 1.86 -9.89 -3.16
C GLY A 124 1.79 -11.23 -3.89
N TYR A 125 2.14 -11.29 -5.17
CA TYR A 125 2.12 -12.52 -5.98
C TYR A 125 3.43 -13.31 -5.82
N GLU A 126 3.45 -14.18 -4.83
CA GLU A 126 4.64 -14.94 -4.43
C GLU A 126 5.22 -15.79 -5.57
N ASP A 127 4.36 -16.44 -6.34
CA ASP A 127 4.75 -17.29 -7.46
C ASP A 127 5.39 -16.53 -8.63
N ILE A 128 4.96 -15.27 -8.85
CA ILE A 128 5.57 -14.38 -9.85
C ILE A 128 6.90 -13.85 -9.32
N VAL A 129 6.96 -13.44 -8.04
CA VAL A 129 8.23 -13.02 -7.41
C VAL A 129 9.26 -14.13 -7.51
N ASP A 130 8.90 -15.37 -7.14
CA ASP A 130 9.81 -16.52 -7.23
C ASP A 130 10.30 -16.76 -8.64
N TYR A 131 9.40 -16.72 -9.60
CA TYR A 131 9.75 -16.94 -11.00
C TYR A 131 10.68 -15.84 -11.53
N LEU A 132 10.38 -14.57 -11.27
CA LEU A 132 11.19 -13.45 -11.76
C LEU A 132 12.59 -13.46 -11.13
N VAL A 133 12.69 -13.73 -9.82
CA VAL A 133 13.98 -13.88 -9.12
C VAL A 133 14.77 -15.05 -9.68
N ASP A 134 14.13 -16.21 -9.94
CA ASP A 134 14.76 -17.39 -10.57
C ASP A 134 15.29 -17.06 -11.97
N LYS A 135 14.63 -16.17 -12.71
CA LYS A 135 15.06 -15.71 -14.04
C LYS A 135 16.12 -14.62 -14.00
N GLY A 136 16.50 -14.14 -12.82
CA GLY A 136 17.57 -13.18 -12.63
C GLY A 136 17.13 -11.72 -12.61
N ALA A 137 15.85 -11.44 -12.34
CA ALA A 137 15.40 -10.06 -12.14
C ALA A 137 16.19 -9.38 -11.01
N ASP A 138 16.53 -8.12 -11.22
CA ASP A 138 17.34 -7.35 -10.27
C ASP A 138 16.56 -7.02 -8.99
N ILE A 139 16.98 -7.62 -7.86
CA ILE A 139 16.39 -7.37 -6.55
C ILE A 139 16.69 -5.97 -6.00
N TYR A 140 17.62 -5.23 -6.60
CA TYR A 140 17.97 -3.85 -6.28
C TYR A 140 17.40 -2.84 -7.28
N ALA A 141 16.54 -3.28 -8.19
CA ALA A 141 15.90 -2.38 -9.15
C ALA A 141 15.15 -1.27 -8.42
N LYS A 142 15.39 -0.02 -8.89
CA LYS A 142 14.76 1.18 -8.36
C LYS A 142 13.62 1.63 -9.28
N ASP A 143 12.63 2.32 -8.71
CA ASP A 143 11.72 3.15 -9.48
C ASP A 143 12.09 4.64 -9.35
N ASP A 144 11.29 5.53 -9.95
CA ASP A 144 11.49 6.99 -9.86
C ASP A 144 10.78 7.60 -8.63
N GLY A 145 10.25 6.76 -7.76
CA GLY A 145 9.63 7.15 -6.51
C GLY A 145 10.51 6.77 -5.31
N ASP A 146 9.89 6.09 -4.36
CA ASP A 146 10.49 5.71 -3.09
C ASP A 146 10.96 4.24 -3.01
N VAL A 147 10.89 3.50 -4.13
CA VAL A 147 11.34 2.10 -4.17
C VAL A 147 12.81 2.03 -4.61
N TYR A 148 13.65 1.46 -3.78
CA TYR A 148 15.07 1.27 -4.04
C TYR A 148 15.52 -0.20 -4.04
N ASN A 149 14.62 -1.13 -3.74
CA ASN A 149 14.81 -2.58 -3.87
C ASN A 149 13.48 -3.33 -3.72
N VAL A 150 13.52 -4.64 -3.98
CA VAL A 150 12.34 -5.52 -3.89
C VAL A 150 11.72 -5.55 -2.48
N MET A 151 12.51 -5.38 -1.41
CA MET A 151 11.99 -5.37 -0.04
C MET A 151 11.15 -4.12 0.24
N LYS A 152 11.54 -2.95 -0.30
CA LYS A 152 10.74 -1.73 -0.16
C LYS A 152 9.37 -1.90 -0.83
N SER A 153 9.34 -2.46 -2.05
CA SER A 153 8.07 -2.80 -2.72
C SER A 153 7.20 -3.74 -1.88
N ALA A 154 7.79 -4.80 -1.32
CA ALA A 154 7.07 -5.76 -0.48
C ALA A 154 6.54 -5.13 0.82
N VAL A 155 7.30 -4.22 1.43
CA VAL A 155 6.90 -3.52 2.67
C VAL A 155 5.75 -2.54 2.42
N LEU A 156 5.75 -1.84 1.29
CA LEU A 156 4.62 -1.03 0.83
C LEU A 156 3.37 -1.90 0.62
N GLY A 157 3.57 -3.10 0.11
CA GLY A 157 2.53 -4.10 -0.13
C GLY A 157 1.99 -4.73 1.15
N GLY A 158 1.13 -5.73 0.99
CA GLY A 158 0.43 -6.38 2.11
C GLY A 158 0.97 -7.76 2.50
N ASN A 159 1.88 -8.36 1.72
CA ASN A 159 2.29 -9.74 1.89
C ASN A 159 3.61 -9.88 2.67
N THR A 160 3.49 -10.16 3.97
CA THR A 160 4.67 -10.34 4.84
C THR A 160 5.52 -11.56 4.47
N VAL A 161 5.00 -12.56 3.77
CA VAL A 161 5.80 -13.70 3.27
C VAL A 161 6.83 -13.19 2.28
N ILE A 162 6.43 -12.31 1.36
CA ILE A 162 7.35 -11.70 0.38
C ILE A 162 8.35 -10.77 1.07
N VAL A 163 7.94 -10.01 2.10
CA VAL A 163 8.88 -9.21 2.90
C VAL A 163 9.99 -10.08 3.48
N LYS A 164 9.62 -11.22 4.10
CA LYS A 164 10.60 -12.17 4.67
C LYS A 164 11.52 -12.74 3.59
N LYS A 165 10.97 -13.10 2.44
CA LYS A 165 11.72 -13.61 1.29
C LYS A 165 12.68 -12.56 0.74
N ALA A 166 12.21 -11.34 0.50
CA ALA A 166 13.02 -10.24 0.02
C ALA A 166 14.15 -9.88 1.00
N HIS A 167 13.84 -9.82 2.30
CA HIS A 167 14.84 -9.61 3.35
C HIS A 167 15.93 -10.68 3.31
N LYS A 168 15.55 -11.96 3.17
CA LYS A 168 16.52 -13.04 3.02
C LYS A 168 17.36 -12.89 1.76
N LEU A 169 16.75 -12.63 0.61
CA LEU A 169 17.47 -12.48 -0.67
C LEU A 169 18.51 -11.36 -0.61
N LEU A 170 18.16 -10.23 0.00
CA LEU A 170 19.09 -9.13 0.18
C LEU A 170 20.20 -9.48 1.17
N ASN A 171 19.88 -10.08 2.33
CA ASN A 171 20.86 -10.52 3.32
C ASN A 171 21.83 -11.58 2.79
N ASP A 172 21.42 -12.43 1.87
CA ASP A 172 22.28 -13.40 1.19
C ASP A 172 23.36 -12.71 0.32
N LYS A 173 23.15 -11.44 -0.06
CA LYS A 173 24.12 -10.62 -0.79
C LYS A 173 24.95 -9.73 0.14
N ALA A 174 24.30 -9.03 1.05
CA ALA A 174 24.92 -8.18 2.06
C ALA A 174 23.94 -7.97 3.23
N PRO A 175 24.45 -7.83 4.48
CA PRO A 175 23.57 -7.56 5.63
C PRO A 175 22.70 -6.32 5.41
N VAL A 176 21.39 -6.47 5.56
CA VAL A 176 20.43 -5.36 5.45
C VAL A 176 20.38 -4.61 6.77
N ASN A 177 20.69 -3.32 6.74
CA ASN A 177 20.45 -2.44 7.88
C ASN A 177 18.99 -1.96 7.87
N LEU A 178 18.14 -2.55 8.71
CA LEU A 178 16.73 -2.16 8.80
C LEU A 178 16.51 -0.74 9.38
N ASN A 179 17.55 -0.14 9.92
CA ASN A 179 17.56 1.17 10.55
C ASN A 179 18.28 2.22 9.70
N ASP A 180 18.58 1.91 8.44
CA ASP A 180 19.21 2.82 7.52
C ASP A 180 18.27 3.99 7.20
N GLN A 181 18.76 5.20 7.40
CA GLN A 181 18.08 6.46 7.12
C GLN A 181 18.78 7.28 6.03
N GLU A 182 19.80 6.69 5.38
CA GLU A 182 20.60 7.37 4.36
C GLU A 182 20.25 6.94 2.92
N ILE A 183 19.50 5.84 2.77
CA ILE A 183 19.12 5.32 1.45
C ILE A 183 18.05 6.20 0.79
N GLU A 184 17.13 6.75 1.58
CA GLU A 184 16.07 7.65 1.12
C GLU A 184 16.36 9.08 1.59
N ASP A 185 16.06 10.05 0.73
CA ASP A 185 16.30 11.47 1.01
C ASP A 185 15.51 11.99 2.22
N ASP A 186 14.40 11.33 2.55
CA ASP A 186 13.56 11.70 3.68
C ASP A 186 13.90 10.93 4.98
N GLY A 187 14.73 9.90 4.89
CA GLY A 187 15.16 9.09 6.02
C GLY A 187 14.08 8.18 6.58
N GLU A 188 13.08 7.80 5.78
CA GLU A 188 12.12 6.77 6.18
C GLU A 188 12.78 5.40 6.27
N THR A 189 12.47 4.66 7.33
CA THR A 189 12.87 3.26 7.49
C THR A 189 11.74 2.32 7.09
N PHE A 190 12.07 1.05 6.82
CA PHE A 190 11.06 0.03 6.48
C PHE A 190 9.91 -0.05 7.51
N ILE A 191 10.20 0.11 8.81
CA ILE A 191 9.15 0.03 9.83
C ILE A 191 8.23 1.25 9.82
N MET A 192 8.74 2.43 9.47
CA MET A 192 7.91 3.64 9.29
C MET A 192 6.95 3.43 8.11
N VAL A 193 7.46 2.96 6.98
CA VAL A 193 6.67 2.66 5.78
C VAL A 193 5.60 1.61 6.07
N ALA A 194 5.97 0.50 6.74
CA ALA A 194 5.01 -0.53 7.13
C ALA A 194 3.92 0.00 8.07
N ALA A 195 4.29 0.86 9.03
CA ALA A 195 3.34 1.45 9.97
C ALA A 195 2.40 2.46 9.28
N SER A 196 2.92 3.28 8.37
CA SER A 196 2.12 4.26 7.63
C SER A 196 1.10 3.60 6.70
N ASN A 197 1.38 2.38 6.23
CA ASN A 197 0.49 1.58 5.38
C ASN A 197 -0.30 0.50 6.14
N ASN A 198 -0.33 0.55 7.47
CA ASN A 198 -1.05 -0.39 8.33
C ASN A 198 -0.67 -1.88 8.13
N ARG A 199 0.58 -2.17 7.82
CA ARG A 199 1.09 -3.54 7.58
C ARG A 199 1.46 -4.21 8.89
N ILE A 200 0.47 -4.61 9.68
CA ILE A 200 0.61 -5.11 11.07
C ILE A 200 1.61 -6.27 11.16
N GLU A 201 1.47 -7.30 10.32
CA GLU A 201 2.33 -8.49 10.37
C GLU A 201 3.76 -8.17 9.93
N THR A 202 3.92 -7.24 8.98
CA THR A 202 5.22 -6.74 8.55
C THR A 202 5.91 -5.98 9.69
N VAL A 203 5.19 -5.11 10.40
CA VAL A 203 5.76 -4.42 11.58
C VAL A 203 6.17 -5.40 12.67
N LYS A 204 5.36 -6.42 12.98
CA LYS A 204 5.74 -7.48 13.92
C LYS A 204 7.02 -8.19 13.49
N TYR A 205 7.13 -8.52 12.21
CA TYR A 205 8.32 -9.16 11.66
C TYR A 205 9.55 -8.24 11.76
N LEU A 206 9.44 -6.99 11.32
CA LEU A 206 10.56 -6.03 11.36
C LEU A 206 11.05 -5.78 12.78
N LEU A 207 10.14 -5.65 13.76
CA LEU A 207 10.50 -5.56 15.18
C LEU A 207 11.26 -6.78 15.66
N ALA A 208 10.83 -7.99 15.26
CA ALA A 208 11.52 -9.23 15.59
C ALA A 208 12.92 -9.35 14.96
N GLN A 209 13.16 -8.63 13.85
CA GLN A 209 14.45 -8.56 13.18
C GLN A 209 15.34 -7.38 13.65
N GLY A 210 14.92 -6.63 14.66
CA GLY A 210 15.72 -5.55 15.26
C GLY A 210 15.50 -4.16 14.64
N ALA A 211 14.44 -3.96 13.85
CA ALA A 211 14.09 -2.61 13.41
C ALA A 211 13.73 -1.72 14.61
N ASN A 212 14.28 -0.52 14.63
CA ASN A 212 14.05 0.46 15.69
C ASN A 212 12.81 1.33 15.38
N PRO A 213 11.69 1.14 16.07
CA PRO A 213 10.45 1.88 15.81
C PRO A 213 10.48 3.33 16.32
N ASN A 214 11.53 3.72 17.06
CA ASN A 214 11.65 5.05 17.66
C ASN A 214 12.42 6.04 16.78
N LEU A 215 12.96 5.60 15.63
CA LEU A 215 13.57 6.49 14.67
C LEU A 215 12.52 7.48 14.13
N VAL A 216 12.99 8.67 13.78
CA VAL A 216 12.20 9.74 13.18
C VAL A 216 12.78 10.05 11.82
N ALA A 217 11.95 10.20 10.80
CA ALA A 217 12.38 10.58 9.46
C ALA A 217 13.23 11.86 9.51
N THR A 218 14.28 11.91 8.69
CA THR A 218 15.32 12.93 8.82
C THR A 218 15.07 14.19 7.98
N THR A 219 14.11 14.14 7.06
CA THR A 219 13.78 15.29 6.22
C THR A 219 13.46 16.54 7.02
N GLN A 220 13.97 17.68 6.55
CA GLN A 220 13.66 19.00 7.09
C GLN A 220 12.58 19.73 6.27
N ASP A 221 12.14 19.15 5.16
CA ASP A 221 11.08 19.70 4.33
C ASP A 221 9.70 19.43 4.96
N LYS A 222 9.11 20.49 5.49
CA LYS A 222 7.79 20.45 6.14
C LYS A 222 6.62 20.15 5.19
N THR A 223 6.85 20.20 3.89
CA THR A 223 5.83 19.84 2.89
C THR A 223 5.78 18.34 2.62
N MET A 224 6.81 17.59 2.98
CA MET A 224 6.83 16.14 2.85
C MET A 224 5.96 15.45 3.90
N GLN A 225 5.26 14.40 3.51
CA GLN A 225 4.42 13.61 4.43
C GLN A 225 5.26 12.93 5.52
N SER A 226 6.50 12.60 5.23
CA SER A 226 7.48 12.00 6.16
C SER A 226 8.02 13.00 7.18
N TYR A 227 7.81 14.31 7.01
CA TYR A 227 8.34 15.30 7.95
C TYR A 227 7.94 15.02 9.39
N ASN A 228 8.95 14.92 10.27
CA ASN A 228 8.76 14.66 11.70
C ASN A 228 7.86 13.44 11.98
N GLN A 229 8.03 12.34 11.23
CA GLN A 229 7.30 11.11 11.41
C GLN A 229 8.17 9.98 11.99
N SER A 230 7.59 9.20 12.88
CA SER A 230 8.07 7.90 13.34
C SER A 230 7.01 6.84 13.05
N ALA A 231 7.32 5.57 13.25
CA ALA A 231 6.33 4.51 13.09
C ALA A 231 5.04 4.77 13.91
N TYR A 232 5.19 5.25 15.15
CA TYR A 232 4.02 5.54 16.01
C TYR A 232 3.25 6.77 15.52
N SER A 233 3.94 7.87 15.17
CA SER A 233 3.27 9.08 14.72
C SER A 233 2.56 8.90 13.39
N TYR A 234 3.09 8.07 12.50
CA TYR A 234 2.37 7.65 11.29
C TYR A 234 1.07 6.91 11.61
N ALA A 235 1.14 5.93 12.54
CA ALA A 235 -0.06 5.22 12.97
C ALA A 235 -1.11 6.17 13.56
N CYS A 236 -0.69 7.24 14.25
CA CYS A 236 -1.58 8.28 14.74
C CYS A 236 -2.17 9.12 13.61
N THR A 237 -1.32 9.68 12.75
CA THR A 237 -1.74 10.58 11.65
C THR A 237 -2.71 9.90 10.69
N ARG A 238 -2.52 8.59 10.47
CA ARG A 238 -3.35 7.76 9.58
C ARG A 238 -4.54 7.10 10.29
N GLY A 239 -4.69 7.26 11.60
CA GLY A 239 -5.79 6.66 12.35
C GLY A 239 -5.73 5.13 12.49
N HIS A 240 -4.55 4.51 12.38
CA HIS A 240 -4.35 3.06 12.43
C HIS A 240 -4.36 2.53 13.87
N VAL A 241 -5.55 2.39 14.46
CA VAL A 241 -5.73 2.07 15.89
C VAL A 241 -5.02 0.77 16.32
N GLU A 242 -5.12 -0.29 15.53
CA GLU A 242 -4.47 -1.57 15.85
C GLU A 242 -2.94 -1.48 15.78
N MET A 243 -2.40 -0.69 14.86
CA MET A 243 -0.98 -0.38 14.79
C MET A 243 -0.50 0.38 16.03
N GLN A 244 -1.27 1.39 16.46
CA GLN A 244 -0.98 2.13 17.69
C GLN A 244 -0.92 1.21 18.91
N LYS A 245 -1.91 0.30 19.06
CA LYS A 245 -1.94 -0.69 20.14
C LYS A 245 -0.73 -1.63 20.07
N LEU A 246 -0.39 -2.12 18.87
CA LEU A 246 0.79 -2.97 18.69
C LEU A 246 2.05 -2.26 19.15
N LEU A 247 2.31 -1.04 18.64
CA LEU A 247 3.51 -0.28 18.97
C LEU A 247 3.55 0.06 20.47
N ALA A 248 2.44 0.50 21.05
CA ALA A 248 2.32 0.76 22.50
C ALA A 248 2.63 -0.49 23.34
N SER A 249 2.16 -1.68 22.94
CA SER A 249 2.45 -2.95 23.60
C SER A 249 3.93 -3.33 23.62
N LYS A 250 4.71 -2.71 22.72
CA LYS A 250 6.18 -2.85 22.64
C LYS A 250 6.94 -1.73 23.33
N GLY A 251 6.24 -0.87 24.07
CA GLY A 251 6.84 0.27 24.77
C GLY A 251 7.19 1.45 23.85
N VAL A 252 6.74 1.44 22.60
CA VAL A 252 6.96 2.54 21.66
C VAL A 252 6.02 3.69 22.02
N VAL A 253 6.54 4.91 21.99
CA VAL A 253 5.76 6.13 22.24
C VAL A 253 5.74 7.02 21.01
N ASN A 254 4.74 7.86 20.93
CA ASN A 254 4.73 8.95 19.95
C ASN A 254 5.81 9.96 20.35
N HIS A 255 6.87 10.09 19.55
CA HIS A 255 7.99 10.99 19.84
C HIS A 255 7.55 12.46 20.00
N ARG A 256 6.41 12.87 19.41
CA ARG A 256 5.88 14.22 19.50
C ARG A 256 5.27 14.54 20.87
N THR A 257 4.73 13.52 21.55
CA THR A 257 4.04 13.68 22.84
C THR A 257 4.76 13.01 24.01
N GLY A 258 5.69 12.09 23.73
CA GLY A 258 6.33 11.24 24.72
C GLY A 258 5.39 10.22 25.36
N LYS A 259 4.20 10.01 24.81
CA LYS A 259 3.16 9.11 25.35
C LYS A 259 2.84 7.97 24.36
N ALA A 260 2.33 6.87 24.88
CA ALA A 260 1.72 5.80 24.07
C ALA A 260 0.27 6.18 23.67
N SER A 261 0.11 7.40 23.18
CA SER A 261 -1.17 7.96 22.70
C SER A 261 -0.91 8.97 21.60
N CYS A 262 -1.93 9.26 20.82
CA CYS A 262 -1.86 10.24 19.74
C CYS A 262 -2.06 11.70 20.22
N GLN A 263 -2.47 11.88 21.46
CA GLN A 263 -2.74 13.17 22.09
C GLN A 263 -1.93 13.36 23.37
#